data_c78c1168063cb896efea693f2e531b58
#
_entry.id   c78c1168063cb896efea693f2e531b58
#
_cell.length_a   1.000
_cell.length_b   1.000
_cell.length_c   1.000
_cell.angle_alpha   90.00
_cell.angle_beta   90.00
_cell.angle_gamma   90.00
#
_symmetry.space_group_name_H-M   'P 1'
#
loop_
_entity.id
_entity.type
_entity.pdbx_description
1 polymer ?
#
loop_
_entity_poly.entity_id
_entity_poly.type
_entity_poly.pdbx_seq_one_letter_code
_entity_poly.pdbx_strand_id
1 'polypeptide(L)'
;MNTKRILVIDDEPSVTQNLKLNLESSGGYDVFAENDAINALTAARIFRPDLILLDVIMPGMDGGEVAARLRKDPLLRNTPVIFLTGIISNEETDGHEMVSGGETFLAKPVDIDELKKTLEDHMPRCICP
;
A
#
# COMPACT_ATOMS: atom_id res chain seq x y z
N MET A 1 22.27 0.19 4.24
CA MET A 1 21.40 0.57 3.15
C MET A 1 19.95 0.60 3.58
N ASN A 2 19.26 1.63 3.18
CA ASN A 2 17.91 1.85 3.66
C ASN A 2 16.90 1.22 2.74
N THR A 3 16.56 -0.03 3.05
CA THR A 3 15.47 -0.70 2.34
C THR A 3 14.15 -0.16 2.85
N LYS A 4 13.27 0.21 1.93
CA LYS A 4 11.92 0.66 2.28
C LYS A 4 11.02 -0.54 2.47
N ARG A 5 10.26 -0.54 3.54
CA ARG A 5 9.40 -1.67 3.91
C ARG A 5 7.97 -1.35 3.52
N ILE A 6 7.42 -2.14 2.62
CA ILE A 6 6.08 -1.95 2.08
C ILE A 6 5.19 -3.13 2.50
N LEU A 7 4.06 -2.83 3.11
CA LEU A 7 3.06 -3.85 3.41
C LEU A 7 1.95 -3.74 2.38
N VAL A 8 1.67 -4.84 1.70
CA VAL A 8 0.58 -4.90 0.72
C VAL A 8 -0.54 -5.74 1.31
N ILE A 9 -1.72 -5.17 1.41
CA ILE A 9 -2.90 -5.86 1.94
C ILE A 9 -3.96 -5.95 0.84
N ASP A 10 -4.20 -7.16 0.35
CA ASP A 10 -5.15 -7.41 -0.73
C ASP A 10 -5.53 -8.88 -0.64
N ASP A 11 -6.84 -9.18 -0.74
CA ASP A 11 -7.31 -10.55 -0.62
C ASP A 11 -6.95 -11.42 -1.82
N GLU A 12 -6.46 -10.84 -2.90
CA GLU A 12 -6.04 -11.59 -4.08
C GLU A 12 -4.53 -11.86 -4.05
N PRO A 13 -4.12 -13.12 -3.83
CA PRO A 13 -2.68 -13.43 -3.79
C PRO A 13 -1.94 -13.07 -5.08
N SER A 14 -2.62 -13.15 -6.22
CA SER A 14 -1.98 -12.80 -7.49
C SER A 14 -1.55 -11.33 -7.52
N VAL A 15 -2.33 -10.44 -6.91
CA VAL A 15 -2.00 -9.02 -6.84
C VAL A 15 -0.82 -8.80 -5.89
N THR A 16 -0.89 -9.35 -4.68
CA THR A 16 0.17 -9.14 -3.70
C THR A 16 1.49 -9.75 -4.15
N GLN A 17 1.47 -10.94 -4.74
CA GLN A 17 2.68 -11.59 -5.23
C GLN A 17 3.30 -10.80 -6.38
N ASN A 18 2.48 -10.32 -7.29
CA ASN A 18 2.97 -9.54 -8.43
C ASN A 18 3.63 -8.24 -7.96
N LEU A 19 3.00 -7.52 -7.04
CA LEU A 19 3.55 -6.29 -6.50
C LEU A 19 4.85 -6.56 -5.74
N LYS A 20 4.85 -7.60 -4.92
CA LYS A 20 6.04 -7.98 -4.17
C LYS A 20 7.20 -8.29 -5.10
N LEU A 21 6.95 -9.12 -6.09
CA LEU A 21 7.98 -9.52 -7.04
C LEU A 21 8.55 -8.32 -7.78
N ASN A 22 7.70 -7.46 -8.30
CA ASN A 22 8.14 -6.32 -9.09
C ASN A 22 8.87 -5.27 -8.25
N LEU A 23 8.40 -5.01 -7.05
CA LEU A 23 9.06 -4.03 -6.19
C LEU A 23 10.41 -4.54 -5.69
N GLU A 24 10.45 -5.80 -5.25
CA GLU A 24 11.72 -6.36 -4.76
C GLU A 24 12.74 -6.53 -5.88
N SER A 25 12.29 -6.84 -7.09
CA SER A 25 13.18 -6.95 -8.24
C SER A 25 13.81 -5.62 -8.62
N SER A 26 13.12 -4.51 -8.33
CA SER A 26 13.66 -3.18 -8.59
C SER A 26 14.79 -2.81 -7.65
N GLY A 27 14.89 -3.50 -6.51
CA GLY A 27 15.86 -3.18 -5.48
C GLY A 27 15.39 -2.05 -4.58
N GLY A 28 15.80 -2.07 -3.33
CA GLY A 28 15.47 -1.03 -2.38
C GLY A 28 14.15 -1.18 -1.65
N TYR A 29 13.40 -2.25 -1.92
CA TYR A 29 12.12 -2.50 -1.27
C TYR A 29 12.10 -3.89 -0.63
N ASP A 30 11.52 -3.97 0.56
CA ASP A 30 11.24 -5.21 1.25
C ASP A 30 9.72 -5.26 1.43
N VAL A 31 9.07 -6.22 0.80
CA VAL A 31 7.61 -6.25 0.71
C VAL A 31 7.04 -7.43 1.47
N PHE A 32 6.08 -7.17 2.34
CA PHE A 32 5.32 -8.21 3.01
C PHE A 32 3.90 -8.22 2.45
N ALA A 33 3.44 -9.39 2.04
CA ALA A 33 2.11 -9.56 1.46
C ALA A 33 1.17 -10.16 2.49
N GLU A 34 0.07 -9.47 2.80
CA GLU A 34 -0.97 -9.97 3.68
C GLU A 34 -2.26 -10.09 2.88
N ASN A 35 -2.80 -11.29 2.82
CA ASN A 35 -4.00 -11.55 2.01
C ASN A 35 -5.29 -11.63 2.84
N ASP A 36 -5.21 -11.42 4.13
CA ASP A 36 -6.36 -11.48 5.00
C ASP A 36 -6.49 -10.17 5.77
N ALA A 37 -7.59 -9.45 5.53
CA ALA A 37 -7.83 -8.15 6.15
C ALA A 37 -7.85 -8.23 7.67
N ILE A 38 -8.30 -9.36 8.22
CA ILE A 38 -8.37 -9.54 9.67
C ILE A 38 -6.97 -9.50 10.30
N ASN A 39 -5.97 -9.96 9.57
CA ASN A 39 -4.59 -10.00 10.06
C ASN A 39 -3.80 -8.74 9.74
N ALA A 40 -4.40 -7.78 9.06
CA ALA A 40 -3.69 -6.60 8.57
C ALA A 40 -3.01 -5.80 9.69
N LEU A 41 -3.73 -5.54 10.77
CA LEU A 41 -3.20 -4.77 11.87
C LEU A 41 -2.02 -5.48 12.55
N THR A 42 -2.17 -6.77 12.79
CA THR A 42 -1.10 -7.57 13.39
C THR A 42 0.12 -7.60 12.48
N ALA A 43 -0.08 -7.81 11.18
CA ALA A 43 1.02 -7.81 10.23
C ALA A 43 1.75 -6.47 10.22
N ALA A 44 1.00 -5.38 10.25
CA ALA A 44 1.60 -4.05 10.25
C ALA A 44 2.41 -3.79 11.52
N ARG A 45 1.91 -4.23 12.67
CA ARG A 45 2.63 -4.06 13.93
C ARG A 45 3.95 -4.83 13.95
N ILE A 46 3.96 -6.01 13.37
CA ILE A 46 5.15 -6.87 13.35
C ILE A 46 6.13 -6.38 12.31
N PHE A 47 5.65 -6.11 11.11
CA PHE A 47 6.51 -5.73 9.99
C PHE A 47 7.03 -4.31 10.10
N ARG A 48 6.29 -3.41 10.71
CA ARG A 48 6.65 -1.98 10.83
C ARG A 48 6.92 -1.36 9.46
N PRO A 49 5.93 -1.32 8.58
CA PRO A 49 6.15 -0.81 7.23
C PRO A 49 6.38 0.69 7.21
N ASP A 50 7.11 1.14 6.19
CA ASP A 50 7.25 2.57 5.91
C ASP A 50 6.04 3.10 5.16
N LEU A 51 5.31 2.21 4.47
CA LEU A 51 4.11 2.57 3.72
C LEU A 51 3.24 1.32 3.56
N ILE A 52 1.92 1.52 3.51
CA ILE A 52 0.96 0.43 3.34
C ILE A 52 0.18 0.64 2.05
N LEU A 53 0.13 -0.39 1.21
CA LEU A 53 -0.76 -0.46 0.04
C LEU A 53 -1.95 -1.30 0.45
N LEU A 54 -3.15 -0.77 0.31
CA LEU A 54 -4.34 -1.35 0.89
C LEU A 54 -5.49 -1.40 -0.11
N ASP A 55 -5.96 -2.62 -0.39
CA ASP A 55 -7.12 -2.79 -1.26
C ASP A 55 -8.36 -2.20 -0.61
N VAL A 56 -9.17 -1.52 -1.39
CA VAL A 56 -10.40 -0.88 -0.91
C VAL A 56 -11.47 -1.91 -0.59
N ILE A 57 -11.61 -2.93 -1.43
CA ILE A 57 -12.68 -3.91 -1.29
C ILE A 57 -12.10 -5.29 -0.98
N MET A 58 -12.40 -5.78 0.23
CA MET A 58 -11.98 -7.10 0.66
C MET A 58 -13.11 -7.78 1.42
N PRO A 59 -13.22 -9.11 1.31
CA PRO A 59 -14.25 -9.84 2.09
C PRO A 59 -14.03 -9.66 3.59
N GLY A 60 -15.12 -9.48 4.31
CA GLY A 60 -15.12 -9.43 5.76
C GLY A 60 -14.74 -8.11 6.38
N MET A 61 -13.92 -7.31 5.72
CA MET A 61 -13.52 -6.00 6.23
C MET A 61 -13.02 -5.17 5.07
N ASP A 62 -13.64 -4.02 4.82
CA ASP A 62 -13.19 -3.20 3.71
C ASP A 62 -11.94 -2.39 4.07
N GLY A 63 -11.31 -1.84 3.02
CA GLY A 63 -10.07 -1.09 3.21
C GLY A 63 -10.23 0.14 4.08
N GLY A 64 -11.37 0.80 4.02
CA GLY A 64 -11.63 1.96 4.87
C GLY A 64 -11.61 1.62 6.34
N GLU A 65 -12.17 0.46 6.69
CA GLU A 65 -12.17 -0.01 8.07
C GLU A 65 -10.77 -0.37 8.53
N VAL A 66 -10.01 -1.05 7.69
CA VAL A 66 -8.61 -1.36 8.01
C VAL A 66 -7.81 -0.08 8.23
N ALA A 67 -7.97 0.90 7.33
CA ALA A 67 -7.27 2.17 7.45
C ALA A 67 -7.64 2.89 8.75
N ALA A 68 -8.91 2.87 9.12
CA ALA A 68 -9.35 3.49 10.36
C ALA A 68 -8.66 2.87 11.58
N ARG A 69 -8.53 1.54 11.59
CA ARG A 69 -7.87 0.84 12.68
C ARG A 69 -6.37 1.14 12.73
N LEU A 70 -5.75 1.24 11.57
CA LEU A 70 -4.33 1.59 11.49
C LEU A 70 -4.08 2.99 12.05
N ARG A 71 -4.95 3.93 11.74
CA ARG A 71 -4.81 5.31 12.18
C ARG A 71 -5.04 5.49 13.68
N LYS A 72 -5.76 4.56 14.30
CA LYS A 72 -5.97 4.58 15.76
C LYS A 72 -4.82 3.93 16.52
N ASP A 73 -3.96 3.20 15.84
CA ASP A 73 -2.85 2.50 16.47
C ASP A 73 -1.69 3.45 16.69
N PRO A 74 -1.20 3.61 17.92
CA PRO A 74 -0.09 4.54 18.18
C PRO A 74 1.18 4.25 17.39
N LEU A 75 1.41 2.98 17.02
CA LEU A 75 2.59 2.60 16.27
C LEU A 75 2.46 2.88 14.78
N LEU A 76 1.22 2.92 14.29
CA LEU A 76 0.95 2.90 12.85
C LEU A 76 0.26 4.15 12.32
N ARG A 77 -0.22 5.00 13.20
CA ARG A 77 -1.04 6.15 12.80
C ARG A 77 -0.35 7.11 11.85
N ASN A 78 0.96 7.16 11.89
CA ASN A 78 1.74 8.05 11.01
C ASN A 78 2.24 7.35 9.74
N THR A 79 1.96 6.07 9.58
CA THR A 79 2.37 5.34 8.39
C THR A 79 1.46 5.69 7.23
N PRO A 80 2.00 6.16 6.10
CA PRO A 80 1.15 6.50 4.95
C PRO A 80 0.42 5.29 4.40
N VAL A 81 -0.82 5.48 3.98
CA VAL A 81 -1.65 4.44 3.37
C VAL A 81 -2.05 4.91 1.98
N ILE A 82 -1.81 4.07 0.98
CA ILE A 82 -2.26 4.29 -0.38
C ILE A 82 -3.24 3.20 -0.73
N PHE A 83 -4.43 3.58 -1.19
CA PHE A 83 -5.48 2.62 -1.51
C PHE A 83 -5.32 2.11 -2.92
N LEU A 84 -5.57 0.81 -3.10
CA LEU A 84 -5.62 0.18 -4.41
C LEU A 84 -7.08 -0.10 -4.74
N THR A 85 -7.53 0.24 -5.94
CA THR A 85 -8.92 0.05 -6.31
C THR A 85 -9.07 -0.38 -7.77
N GLY A 86 -9.97 -1.33 -8.01
CA GLY A 86 -10.33 -1.74 -9.36
C GLY A 86 -11.62 -1.11 -9.86
N ILE A 87 -12.21 -0.22 -9.08
CA ILE A 87 -13.54 0.32 -9.39
C ILE A 87 -13.48 1.59 -10.24
N ILE A 88 -12.37 2.28 -10.22
CA ILE A 88 -12.24 3.58 -10.89
C ILE A 88 -12.20 3.40 -12.39
N SER A 89 -12.90 4.28 -13.12
CA SER A 89 -12.90 4.28 -14.56
C SER A 89 -11.50 4.50 -15.10
N ASN A 90 -11.11 3.67 -16.04
CA ASN A 90 -9.80 3.77 -16.67
C ASN A 90 -9.58 5.09 -17.39
N GLU A 91 -10.65 5.71 -17.83
CA GLU A 91 -10.55 6.98 -18.55
C GLU A 91 -10.03 8.09 -17.65
N GLU A 92 -10.25 7.99 -16.37
CA GLU A 92 -9.89 9.05 -15.44
C GLU A 92 -8.53 8.85 -14.81
N THR A 93 -8.19 7.62 -14.48
CA THR A 93 -6.96 7.37 -13.75
C THR A 93 -5.95 6.55 -14.54
N ASP A 94 -6.41 5.51 -15.22
CA ASP A 94 -5.58 4.66 -16.07
C ASP A 94 -4.24 4.28 -15.40
N GLY A 95 -4.32 3.85 -14.15
CA GLY A 95 -3.15 3.44 -13.39
C GLY A 95 -2.39 4.57 -12.73
N HIS A 96 -2.82 5.81 -12.90
CA HIS A 96 -2.18 6.96 -12.30
C HIS A 96 -2.73 7.25 -10.91
N GLU A 97 -1.95 7.96 -10.14
CA GLU A 97 -2.32 8.37 -8.80
C GLU A 97 -3.52 9.31 -8.84
N MET A 98 -4.45 9.11 -7.90
CA MET A 98 -5.61 9.96 -7.74
C MET A 98 -5.80 10.27 -6.27
N VAL A 99 -6.16 11.50 -5.94
CA VAL A 99 -6.44 11.89 -4.57
C VAL A 99 -7.91 12.24 -4.44
N SER A 100 -8.57 11.66 -3.45
CA SER A 100 -9.97 11.92 -3.18
C SER A 100 -10.20 11.91 -1.67
N GLY A 101 -10.83 12.96 -1.14
CA GLY A 101 -11.11 13.04 0.28
C GLY A 101 -9.86 13.01 1.16
N GLY A 102 -8.73 13.49 0.66
CA GLY A 102 -7.48 13.47 1.39
C GLY A 102 -6.74 12.14 1.31
N GLU A 103 -7.27 11.16 0.60
CA GLU A 103 -6.66 9.85 0.45
C GLU A 103 -6.08 9.69 -0.95
N THR A 104 -4.97 8.95 -1.04
CA THR A 104 -4.35 8.66 -2.32
C THR A 104 -4.79 7.28 -2.79
N PHE A 105 -5.20 7.18 -4.04
CA PHE A 105 -5.67 5.95 -4.65
C PHE A 105 -4.85 5.62 -5.88
N LEU A 106 -4.61 4.33 -6.12
CA LEU A 106 -4.03 3.83 -7.36
C LEU A 106 -4.99 2.82 -7.97
N ALA A 107 -5.21 2.93 -9.27
CA ALA A 107 -6.10 2.01 -9.98
C ALA A 107 -5.37 0.71 -10.31
N LYS A 108 -6.10 -0.40 -10.24
CA LYS A 108 -5.60 -1.70 -10.69
C LYS A 108 -5.94 -1.87 -12.19
N PRO A 109 -5.09 -2.48 -12.97
CA PRO A 109 -3.77 -3.00 -12.62
C PRO A 109 -2.76 -1.87 -12.41
N VAL A 110 -1.89 -2.07 -11.42
CA VAL A 110 -0.97 -1.01 -11.02
C VAL A 110 0.23 -0.99 -11.96
N ASP A 111 0.55 0.20 -12.46
CA ASP A 111 1.77 0.42 -13.21
C ASP A 111 2.92 0.54 -12.23
N ILE A 112 3.95 -0.29 -12.40
CA ILE A 112 5.04 -0.34 -11.44
C ILE A 112 5.84 0.95 -11.39
N ASP A 113 6.06 1.59 -12.51
CA ASP A 113 6.80 2.86 -12.52
C ASP A 113 6.02 3.97 -11.83
N GLU A 114 4.71 4.04 -12.04
CA GLU A 114 3.85 4.98 -11.34
C GLU A 114 3.82 4.66 -9.84
N LEU A 115 3.74 3.39 -9.50
CA LEU A 115 3.75 2.97 -8.11
C LEU A 115 5.03 3.40 -7.41
N LYS A 116 6.18 3.18 -8.01
CA LYS A 116 7.45 3.56 -7.41
C LYS A 116 7.53 5.06 -7.20
N LYS A 117 7.06 5.83 -8.15
CA LYS A 117 7.04 7.28 -8.01
C LYS A 117 6.12 7.70 -6.86
N THR A 118 4.94 7.10 -6.78
CA THR A 118 3.99 7.39 -5.71
C THR A 118 4.55 7.02 -4.35
N LEU A 119 5.24 5.89 -4.27
CA LEU A 119 5.86 5.46 -3.02
C LEU A 119 6.91 6.47 -2.56
N GLU A 120 7.75 6.94 -3.48
CA GLU A 120 8.78 7.92 -3.14
C GLU A 120 8.17 9.22 -2.67
N ASP A 121 7.07 9.64 -3.30
CA ASP A 121 6.41 10.90 -2.94
C ASP A 121 5.76 10.85 -1.56
N HIS A 122 5.35 9.66 -1.10
CA HIS A 122 4.59 9.52 0.14
C HIS A 122 5.40 8.98 1.32
N MET A 123 6.61 8.53 1.09
CA MET A 123 7.43 8.04 2.19
C MET A 123 8.38 9.13 2.67
N PRO A 124 8.63 9.17 3.98
CA PRO A 124 9.61 10.14 4.49
C PRO A 124 10.95 9.91 3.83
N ARG A 125 11.54 10.96 3.35
CA ARG A 125 12.87 10.86 2.78
C ARG A 125 13.87 10.65 3.90
N CYS A 126 14.80 9.77 3.67
CA CYS A 126 15.90 9.65 4.58
C CYS A 126 16.80 10.87 4.41
N ILE A 127 16.74 11.78 5.37
CA ILE A 127 17.60 12.95 5.37
C ILE A 127 18.89 12.56 6.10
N CYS A 128 19.37 11.40 5.81
CA CYS A 128 20.59 11.00 6.43
C CYS A 128 21.75 11.62 5.73
N PRO A 129 22.59 12.26 6.47
CA PRO A 129 23.80 12.75 5.89
C PRO A 129 24.62 11.63 5.31
#